data_cba870c9decc9149144cd8e29bffecd2
#
_entry.id   cba870c9decc9149144cd8e29bffecd2
#
_cell.length_a   1.000
_cell.length_b   1.000
_cell.length_c   1.000
_cell.angle_alpha   90.00
_cell.angle_beta   90.00
_cell.angle_gamma   90.00
#
_symmetry.space_group_name_H-M   'P 1'
#
loop_
_entity.id
_entity.type
_entity.pdbx_description
1 polymer ?
#
loop_
_entity_poly.entity_id
_entity_poly.type
_entity_poly.pdbx_seq_one_letter_code
_entity_poly.pdbx_strand_id
1 'polypeptide(L)'
;MNREQLFEQIKKKRSFLCVGLDSDILKIPAHLKETSDPIFAFNKEIIDATQDLCVAYKPNLAFYESLGVSGWESLEKTVHYIREKYPEQFIIADAKRGDIGNTSNLYARAFFDRMDFDAVTVAPYMGEDSVKPFMTYLDKWVILLALTSNKGAFDFQFIKNDENGEQLFETVLKTSQQWGTGDNMMYVVGATKAEKLEEIRTIVPDHFLLVPGVGAQGGSLQEVAKYGMNEQCGLLVNSSRGIIYASNDTDFAEKARAAAMEVQVDMEELLLEAELL
;
A
#
# COMPACT_ATOMS: atom_id res chain seq x y z
N MET A 1 -4.48 -9.43 -9.66
CA MET A 1 -4.05 -8.44 -10.71
C MET A 1 -2.55 -8.56 -10.92
N ASN A 2 -2.11 -8.77 -12.17
CA ASN A 2 -0.68 -8.83 -12.49
C ASN A 2 -0.08 -7.44 -12.75
N ARG A 3 1.23 -7.37 -13.00
CA ARG A 3 2.01 -6.14 -13.19
C ARG A 3 1.50 -5.29 -14.37
N GLU A 4 1.29 -5.91 -15.52
CA GLU A 4 0.75 -5.22 -16.71
C GLU A 4 -0.62 -4.62 -16.45
N GLN A 5 -1.51 -5.40 -15.84
CA GLN A 5 -2.85 -4.93 -15.49
C GLN A 5 -2.83 -3.75 -14.52
N LEU A 6 -1.91 -3.74 -13.53
CA LEU A 6 -1.74 -2.63 -12.61
C LEU A 6 -1.25 -1.37 -13.35
N PHE A 7 -0.28 -1.52 -14.25
CA PHE A 7 0.20 -0.39 -15.05
C PHE A 7 -0.88 0.16 -16.00
N GLU A 8 -1.69 -0.72 -16.63
CA GLU A 8 -2.83 -0.27 -17.42
C GLU A 8 -3.87 0.50 -16.59
N GLN A 9 -4.10 0.11 -15.33
CA GLN A 9 -4.97 0.90 -14.44
C GLN A 9 -4.35 2.26 -14.10
N ILE A 10 -3.03 2.34 -13.88
CA ILE A 10 -2.32 3.61 -13.68
C ILE A 10 -2.53 4.53 -14.88
N LYS A 11 -2.33 4.05 -16.10
CA LYS A 11 -2.56 4.83 -17.32
C LYS A 11 -4.02 5.25 -17.49
N LYS A 12 -4.95 4.31 -17.32
CA LYS A 12 -6.39 4.55 -17.46
C LYS A 12 -6.91 5.61 -16.50
N LYS A 13 -6.49 5.54 -15.23
CA LYS A 13 -6.92 6.47 -14.17
C LYS A 13 -6.01 7.71 -14.05
N ARG A 14 -4.90 7.71 -14.80
CA ARG A 14 -3.87 8.75 -14.75
C ARG A 14 -3.40 9.01 -13.32
N SER A 15 -3.19 7.93 -12.57
CA SER A 15 -2.98 7.97 -11.14
C SER A 15 -2.22 6.73 -10.68
N PHE A 16 -1.28 6.93 -9.76
CA PHE A 16 -0.64 5.84 -9.00
C PHE A 16 -0.95 5.97 -7.50
N LEU A 17 -2.12 6.57 -7.21
CA LEU A 17 -2.63 6.75 -5.86
C LEU A 17 -3.13 5.43 -5.27
N CYS A 18 -2.71 5.16 -4.05
CA CYS A 18 -3.26 4.15 -3.16
C CYS A 18 -3.98 4.85 -2.00
N VAL A 19 -5.30 4.69 -1.89
CA VAL A 19 -6.06 5.25 -0.77
C VAL A 19 -6.00 4.30 0.43
N GLY A 20 -5.45 4.79 1.54
CA GLY A 20 -5.42 4.04 2.79
C GLY A 20 -6.76 4.10 3.52
N LEU A 21 -7.33 2.94 3.84
CA LEU A 21 -8.55 2.81 4.64
C LEU A 21 -8.20 2.56 6.11
N ASP A 22 -7.55 3.56 6.71
CA ASP A 22 -7.15 3.58 8.14
C ASP A 22 -8.32 4.08 9.00
N SER A 23 -9.45 3.36 8.96
CA SER A 23 -10.76 3.81 9.43
C SER A 23 -10.91 3.65 10.94
N ASP A 24 -10.74 4.76 11.65
CA ASP A 24 -10.82 4.86 13.11
C ASP A 24 -12.26 5.21 13.53
N ILE A 25 -12.90 4.33 14.29
CA ILE A 25 -14.27 4.51 14.80
C ILE A 25 -14.44 5.82 15.58
N LEU A 26 -13.37 6.36 16.14
CA LEU A 26 -13.41 7.61 16.89
C LEU A 26 -13.47 8.85 15.97
N LYS A 27 -13.00 8.72 14.70
CA LYS A 27 -12.84 9.81 13.76
C LYS A 27 -13.87 9.86 12.64
N ILE A 28 -14.61 8.77 12.42
CA ILE A 28 -15.66 8.76 11.39
C ILE A 28 -16.80 9.71 11.75
N PRO A 29 -17.56 10.21 10.76
CA PRO A 29 -18.71 11.11 10.99
C PRO A 29 -19.73 10.53 11.96
N ALA A 30 -20.29 11.41 12.81
CA ALA A 30 -21.16 10.99 13.90
C ALA A 30 -22.41 10.24 13.43
N HIS A 31 -23.02 10.64 12.30
CA HIS A 31 -24.22 10.01 11.75
C HIS A 31 -23.99 8.55 11.33
N LEU A 32 -22.77 8.17 10.96
CA LEU A 32 -22.46 6.81 10.58
C LEU A 32 -22.35 5.87 11.80
N LYS A 33 -22.05 6.41 12.98
CA LYS A 33 -21.92 5.62 14.23
C LYS A 33 -23.22 4.98 14.68
N GLU A 34 -24.34 5.43 14.15
CA GLU A 34 -25.67 4.87 14.40
C GLU A 34 -26.05 3.72 13.46
N THR A 35 -25.23 3.45 12.44
CA THR A 35 -25.42 2.35 11.50
C THR A 35 -25.04 1.01 12.14
N SER A 36 -25.50 -0.09 11.58
CA SER A 36 -25.17 -1.45 12.06
C SER A 36 -23.70 -1.82 11.91
N ASP A 37 -22.99 -1.18 10.97
CA ASP A 37 -21.57 -1.38 10.71
C ASP A 37 -20.93 -0.05 10.27
N PRO A 38 -20.57 0.79 11.25
CA PRO A 38 -20.06 2.14 10.98
C PRO A 38 -18.79 2.17 10.12
N ILE A 39 -17.88 1.23 10.33
CA ILE A 39 -16.60 1.16 9.61
C ILE A 39 -16.86 0.79 8.15
N PHE A 40 -17.69 -0.21 7.89
CA PHE A 40 -18.04 -0.57 6.52
C PHE A 40 -18.82 0.55 5.83
N ALA A 41 -19.79 1.19 6.51
CA ALA A 41 -20.54 2.31 5.95
C ALA A 41 -19.61 3.45 5.54
N PHE A 42 -18.66 3.82 6.39
CA PHE A 42 -17.65 4.82 6.09
C PHE A 42 -16.77 4.42 4.89
N ASN A 43 -16.20 3.22 4.91
CA ASN A 43 -15.35 2.72 3.83
C ASN A 43 -16.08 2.71 2.50
N LYS A 44 -17.33 2.26 2.49
CA LYS A 44 -18.14 2.18 1.28
C LYS A 44 -18.29 3.56 0.61
N GLU A 45 -18.65 4.59 1.36
CA GLU A 45 -18.79 5.94 0.81
C GLU A 45 -17.47 6.55 0.34
N ILE A 46 -16.36 6.30 1.06
CA ILE A 46 -15.02 6.70 0.61
C ILE A 46 -14.65 6.00 -0.71
N ILE A 47 -14.88 4.69 -0.81
CA ILE A 47 -14.59 3.91 -2.02
C ILE A 47 -15.41 4.42 -3.20
N ASP A 48 -16.73 4.58 -3.03
CA ASP A 48 -17.62 5.07 -4.07
C ASP A 48 -17.19 6.46 -4.58
N ALA A 49 -16.70 7.31 -3.69
CA ALA A 49 -16.27 8.67 -4.01
C ALA A 49 -14.90 8.75 -4.70
N THR A 50 -14.02 7.74 -4.54
CA THR A 50 -12.60 7.86 -4.94
C THR A 50 -12.13 6.77 -5.93
N GLN A 51 -12.96 5.78 -6.25
CA GLN A 51 -12.56 4.61 -7.02
C GLN A 51 -12.02 4.90 -8.43
N ASP A 52 -12.44 5.98 -9.06
CA ASP A 52 -11.98 6.42 -10.37
C ASP A 52 -10.69 7.27 -10.31
N LEU A 53 -10.27 7.69 -9.12
CA LEU A 53 -9.12 8.55 -8.87
C LEU A 53 -7.90 7.80 -8.32
N CYS A 54 -8.07 6.55 -7.88
CA CYS A 54 -7.00 5.73 -7.33
C CYS A 54 -6.96 4.34 -7.97
N VAL A 55 -5.80 3.71 -7.95
CA VAL A 55 -5.60 2.35 -8.49
C VAL A 55 -5.66 1.29 -7.41
N ALA A 56 -5.50 1.67 -6.15
CA ALA A 56 -5.42 0.74 -5.04
C ALA A 56 -6.13 1.25 -3.78
N TYR A 57 -6.63 0.29 -2.99
CA TYR A 57 -7.08 0.51 -1.62
C TYR A 57 -6.23 -0.31 -0.65
N LYS A 58 -5.87 0.29 0.47
CA LYS A 58 -5.02 -0.34 1.46
C LYS A 58 -5.60 -0.19 2.87
N PRO A 59 -6.50 -1.10 3.31
CA PRO A 59 -6.87 -1.17 4.71
C PRO A 59 -5.66 -1.53 5.58
N ASN A 60 -5.41 -0.74 6.62
CA ASN A 60 -4.43 -1.06 7.64
C ASN A 60 -5.10 -1.89 8.73
N LEU A 61 -4.68 -3.14 8.84
CA LEU A 61 -5.36 -4.13 9.67
C LEU A 61 -5.44 -3.76 11.14
N ALA A 62 -4.49 -2.98 11.65
CA ALA A 62 -4.52 -2.57 13.06
C ALA A 62 -5.83 -1.84 13.45
N PHE A 63 -6.42 -1.07 12.53
CA PHE A 63 -7.69 -0.37 12.78
C PHE A 63 -8.87 -1.34 12.89
N TYR A 64 -8.83 -2.44 12.15
CA TYR A 64 -9.88 -3.46 12.14
C TYR A 64 -9.67 -4.47 13.28
N GLU A 65 -8.46 -4.96 13.46
CA GLU A 65 -8.10 -5.91 14.52
C GLU A 65 -8.39 -5.34 15.92
N SER A 66 -8.19 -4.04 16.12
CA SER A 66 -8.48 -3.37 17.39
C SER A 66 -9.96 -3.38 17.80
N LEU A 67 -10.87 -3.63 16.86
CA LEU A 67 -12.31 -3.76 17.08
C LEU A 67 -12.76 -5.23 17.30
N GLY A 68 -11.83 -6.18 17.30
CA GLY A 68 -12.13 -7.59 17.46
C GLY A 68 -12.94 -8.17 16.30
N VAL A 69 -13.92 -9.02 16.59
CA VAL A 69 -14.71 -9.74 15.57
C VAL A 69 -15.41 -8.78 14.62
N SER A 70 -16.03 -7.73 15.13
CA SER A 70 -16.75 -6.75 14.29
C SER A 70 -15.83 -6.03 13.30
N GLY A 71 -14.59 -5.75 13.70
CA GLY A 71 -13.61 -5.17 12.76
C GLY A 71 -13.22 -6.10 11.63
N TRP A 72 -13.04 -7.39 11.91
CA TRP A 72 -12.81 -8.41 10.88
C TRP A 72 -13.99 -8.54 9.92
N GLU A 73 -15.23 -8.52 10.43
CA GLU A 73 -16.43 -8.53 9.61
C GLU A 73 -16.52 -7.28 8.71
N SER A 74 -16.21 -6.10 9.25
CA SER A 74 -16.18 -4.85 8.47
C SER A 74 -15.10 -4.89 7.38
N LEU A 75 -13.93 -5.46 7.68
CA LEU A 75 -12.86 -5.65 6.69
C LEU A 75 -13.29 -6.60 5.57
N GLU A 76 -13.84 -7.77 5.91
CA GLU A 76 -14.31 -8.77 4.93
C GLU A 76 -15.39 -8.16 4.02
N LYS A 77 -16.37 -7.44 4.58
CA LYS A 77 -17.40 -6.71 3.81
C LYS A 77 -16.80 -5.64 2.89
N THR A 78 -15.80 -4.90 3.38
CA THR A 78 -15.12 -3.86 2.59
C THR A 78 -14.40 -4.45 1.38
N VAL A 79 -13.64 -5.52 1.58
CA VAL A 79 -12.92 -6.20 0.49
C VAL A 79 -13.91 -6.81 -0.51
N HIS A 80 -14.94 -7.49 -0.02
CA HIS A 80 -15.99 -8.07 -0.87
C HIS A 80 -16.71 -6.99 -1.70
N TYR A 81 -17.03 -5.86 -1.08
CA TYR A 81 -17.65 -4.72 -1.77
C TYR A 81 -16.77 -4.20 -2.93
N ILE A 82 -15.46 -4.03 -2.69
CA ILE A 82 -14.54 -3.59 -3.74
C ILE A 82 -14.50 -4.63 -4.87
N ARG A 83 -14.38 -5.92 -4.55
CA ARG A 83 -14.35 -7.00 -5.56
C ARG A 83 -15.61 -7.06 -6.41
N GLU A 84 -16.77 -6.85 -5.79
CA GLU A 84 -18.06 -6.91 -6.49
C GLU A 84 -18.30 -5.68 -7.38
N LYS A 85 -18.00 -4.48 -6.87
CA LYS A 85 -18.34 -3.22 -7.54
C LYS A 85 -17.23 -2.64 -8.41
N TYR A 86 -15.99 -2.85 -8.01
CA TYR A 86 -14.80 -2.25 -8.61
C TYR A 86 -13.67 -3.30 -8.76
N PRO A 87 -13.91 -4.38 -9.54
CA PRO A 87 -12.98 -5.51 -9.62
C PRO A 87 -11.58 -5.15 -10.18
N GLU A 88 -11.47 -4.00 -10.81
CA GLU A 88 -10.22 -3.45 -11.33
C GLU A 88 -9.35 -2.76 -10.25
N GLN A 89 -9.80 -2.66 -9.02
CA GLN A 89 -9.01 -2.09 -7.93
C GLN A 89 -8.01 -3.10 -7.37
N PHE A 90 -6.79 -2.63 -7.14
CA PHE A 90 -5.76 -3.41 -6.44
C PHE A 90 -5.98 -3.28 -4.92
N ILE A 91 -6.08 -4.39 -4.21
CA ILE A 91 -6.38 -4.38 -2.77
C ILE A 91 -5.19 -4.91 -1.98
N ILE A 92 -4.68 -4.08 -1.05
CA ILE A 92 -3.49 -4.37 -0.25
C ILE A 92 -3.89 -4.59 1.20
N ALA A 93 -3.62 -5.77 1.75
CA ALA A 93 -3.67 -6.01 3.19
C ALA A 93 -2.42 -5.42 3.86
N ASP A 94 -2.54 -4.25 4.49
CA ASP A 94 -1.43 -3.69 5.27
C ASP A 94 -1.37 -4.35 6.65
N ALA A 95 -0.89 -5.59 6.65
CA ALA A 95 -0.94 -6.53 7.77
C ALA A 95 0.39 -6.68 8.49
N LYS A 96 1.50 -6.41 7.79
CA LYS A 96 2.89 -6.57 8.29
C LYS A 96 3.09 -7.92 8.98
N ARG A 97 2.63 -8.99 8.29
CA ARG A 97 2.76 -10.36 8.81
C ARG A 97 4.19 -10.87 8.62
N GLY A 98 4.49 -11.91 9.38
CA GLY A 98 5.73 -12.65 9.32
C GLY A 98 5.69 -13.75 10.35
N ASP A 99 5.90 -14.99 9.89
CA ASP A 99 6.02 -16.19 10.72
C ASP A 99 6.74 -17.25 9.88
N ILE A 100 7.11 -18.38 10.45
CA ILE A 100 7.87 -19.40 9.74
C ILE A 100 6.97 -20.50 9.15
N GLY A 101 7.38 -21.01 7.99
CA GLY A 101 6.86 -22.23 7.38
C GLY A 101 5.35 -22.31 7.32
N ASN A 102 4.79 -23.33 7.96
CA ASN A 102 3.35 -23.60 7.92
C ASN A 102 2.47 -22.47 8.50
N THR A 103 2.92 -21.77 9.53
CA THR A 103 2.18 -20.64 10.11
C THR A 103 2.07 -19.49 9.12
N SER A 104 3.14 -19.20 8.39
CA SER A 104 3.11 -18.19 7.31
C SER A 104 2.14 -18.58 6.18
N ASN A 105 2.05 -19.87 5.83
CA ASN A 105 1.04 -20.37 4.88
C ASN A 105 -0.41 -20.12 5.36
N LEU A 106 -0.66 -20.22 6.67
CA LEU A 106 -2.00 -19.94 7.24
C LEU A 106 -2.34 -18.45 7.11
N TYR A 107 -1.38 -17.55 7.31
CA TYR A 107 -1.58 -16.13 7.06
C TYR A 107 -1.82 -15.85 5.57
N ALA A 108 -1.03 -16.42 4.67
CA ALA A 108 -1.22 -16.27 3.23
C ALA A 108 -2.63 -16.73 2.80
N ARG A 109 -3.08 -17.90 3.29
CA ARG A 109 -4.43 -18.41 3.03
C ARG A 109 -5.53 -17.48 3.53
N ALA A 110 -5.36 -16.87 4.71
CA ALA A 110 -6.36 -15.94 5.25
C ALA A 110 -6.54 -14.71 4.34
N PHE A 111 -5.47 -14.15 3.82
CA PHE A 111 -5.56 -12.95 2.99
C PHE A 111 -5.88 -13.25 1.52
N PHE A 112 -5.30 -14.28 0.94
CA PHE A 112 -5.43 -14.55 -0.49
C PHE A 112 -6.63 -15.44 -0.83
N ASP A 113 -6.85 -16.54 -0.09
CA ASP A 113 -7.95 -17.46 -0.38
C ASP A 113 -9.26 -17.02 0.28
N ARG A 114 -9.20 -16.55 1.54
CA ARG A 114 -10.40 -16.24 2.30
C ARG A 114 -10.96 -14.85 2.00
N MET A 115 -10.09 -13.83 1.97
CA MET A 115 -10.49 -12.43 1.80
C MET A 115 -10.22 -11.87 0.40
N ASP A 116 -9.49 -12.59 -0.44
CA ASP A 116 -9.17 -12.22 -1.83
C ASP A 116 -8.44 -10.87 -1.99
N PHE A 117 -7.46 -10.58 -1.13
CA PHE A 117 -6.52 -9.48 -1.37
C PHE A 117 -5.62 -9.77 -2.56
N ASP A 118 -5.14 -8.72 -3.26
CA ASP A 118 -4.09 -8.86 -4.28
C ASP A 118 -2.70 -8.92 -3.66
N ALA A 119 -2.49 -8.20 -2.56
CA ALA A 119 -1.19 -8.07 -1.92
C ALA A 119 -1.27 -8.08 -0.40
N VAL A 120 -0.18 -8.49 0.24
CA VAL A 120 0.00 -8.46 1.71
C VAL A 120 1.36 -7.84 2.04
N THR A 121 1.40 -6.92 3.00
CA THR A 121 2.67 -6.44 3.54
C THR A 121 3.26 -7.47 4.50
N VAL A 122 4.56 -7.77 4.32
CA VAL A 122 5.29 -8.81 5.07
C VAL A 122 6.59 -8.24 5.63
N ALA A 123 6.93 -8.63 6.85
CA ALA A 123 8.19 -8.25 7.49
C ALA A 123 9.31 -9.26 7.13
N PRO A 124 10.51 -8.79 6.73
CA PRO A 124 11.59 -9.66 6.28
C PRO A 124 12.45 -10.26 7.40
N TYR A 125 12.28 -9.81 8.63
CA TYR A 125 13.24 -10.08 9.72
C TYR A 125 13.53 -11.54 9.98
N MET A 126 12.55 -12.44 9.78
CA MET A 126 12.76 -13.89 9.95
C MET A 126 13.26 -14.62 8.69
N GLY A 127 13.53 -13.89 7.60
CA GLY A 127 14.17 -14.45 6.41
C GLY A 127 13.22 -15.10 5.39
N GLU A 128 13.80 -15.87 4.48
CA GLU A 128 13.16 -16.43 3.29
C GLU A 128 11.93 -17.29 3.59
N ASP A 129 12.03 -18.17 4.57
CA ASP A 129 10.99 -19.11 4.94
C ASP A 129 9.75 -18.45 5.57
N SER A 130 9.88 -17.19 5.99
CA SER A 130 8.74 -16.37 6.43
C SER A 130 8.02 -15.66 5.27
N VAL A 131 8.71 -15.42 4.16
CA VAL A 131 8.21 -14.66 3.00
C VAL A 131 7.70 -15.57 1.87
N LYS A 132 8.47 -16.61 1.52
CA LYS A 132 8.14 -17.54 0.43
C LYS A 132 6.74 -18.15 0.49
N PRO A 133 6.15 -18.49 1.65
CA PRO A 133 4.79 -19.02 1.71
C PRO A 133 3.74 -18.13 1.05
N PHE A 134 3.88 -16.80 1.14
CA PHE A 134 2.98 -15.86 0.47
C PHE A 134 3.19 -15.82 -1.05
N MET A 135 4.36 -16.19 -1.55
CA MET A 135 4.72 -16.15 -2.97
C MET A 135 4.30 -17.40 -3.74
N THR A 136 3.72 -18.40 -3.07
CA THR A 136 3.19 -19.61 -3.72
C THR A 136 1.87 -19.37 -4.45
N TYR A 137 1.24 -18.22 -4.25
CA TYR A 137 -0.02 -17.83 -4.86
C TYR A 137 0.23 -17.10 -6.18
N LEU A 138 -0.28 -17.65 -7.27
CA LEU A 138 -0.22 -17.01 -8.59
C LEU A 138 -1.05 -15.72 -8.60
N ASP A 139 -0.56 -14.71 -9.29
CA ASP A 139 -1.21 -13.39 -9.44
C ASP A 139 -1.46 -12.64 -8.12
N LYS A 140 -0.74 -13.02 -7.05
CA LYS A 140 -0.73 -12.32 -5.77
C LYS A 140 0.65 -11.75 -5.49
N TRP A 141 0.72 -10.74 -4.62
CA TRP A 141 1.92 -9.97 -4.37
C TRP A 141 2.32 -9.98 -2.90
N VAL A 142 3.62 -10.07 -2.68
CA VAL A 142 4.24 -9.72 -1.39
C VAL A 142 4.72 -8.29 -1.46
N ILE A 143 4.39 -7.48 -0.47
CA ILE A 143 4.96 -6.15 -0.29
C ILE A 143 5.89 -6.20 0.92
N LEU A 144 7.18 -6.32 0.66
CA LEU A 144 8.18 -6.53 1.70
C LEU A 144 8.60 -5.21 2.33
N LEU A 145 8.67 -5.13 3.66
CA LEU A 145 9.18 -3.96 4.36
C LEU A 145 10.70 -3.85 4.12
N ALA A 146 11.14 -2.75 3.51
CA ALA A 146 12.56 -2.48 3.27
C ALA A 146 13.04 -1.26 4.06
N LEU A 147 12.61 -0.05 3.70
CA LEU A 147 12.99 1.18 4.38
C LEU A 147 11.74 1.94 4.83
N THR A 148 11.60 2.16 6.13
CA THR A 148 10.42 2.83 6.70
C THR A 148 10.71 4.29 7.07
N SER A 149 9.67 5.13 7.13
CA SER A 149 9.79 6.57 7.36
C SER A 149 9.91 6.98 8.84
N ASN A 150 9.60 6.06 9.77
CA ASN A 150 9.61 6.33 11.20
C ASN A 150 11.03 6.49 11.77
N LYS A 151 11.16 7.21 12.88
CA LYS A 151 12.44 7.47 13.54
C LYS A 151 13.15 6.16 13.96
N GLY A 152 12.40 5.14 14.39
CA GLY A 152 12.95 3.84 14.79
C GLY A 152 13.60 3.04 13.65
N ALA A 153 13.49 3.49 12.39
CA ALA A 153 14.25 2.90 11.27
C ALA A 153 15.77 2.94 11.52
N PHE A 154 16.25 3.96 12.25
CA PHE A 154 17.67 4.09 12.58
C PHE A 154 18.17 3.05 13.58
N ASP A 155 17.30 2.37 14.30
CA ASP A 155 17.70 1.35 15.27
C ASP A 155 18.27 0.10 14.56
N PHE A 156 17.79 -0.22 13.35
CA PHE A 156 18.18 -1.43 12.61
C PHE A 156 18.46 -1.19 11.13
N GLN A 157 17.58 -0.48 10.41
CA GLN A 157 17.61 -0.45 8.95
C GLN A 157 18.87 0.19 8.35
N PHE A 158 19.54 1.06 9.12
CA PHE A 158 20.78 1.75 8.76
C PHE A 158 22.04 1.14 9.36
N ILE A 159 21.93 0.01 10.09
CA ILE A 159 23.12 -0.73 10.55
C ILE A 159 23.89 -1.20 9.33
N LYS A 160 25.19 -0.95 9.32
CA LYS A 160 26.10 -1.34 8.26
C LYS A 160 26.72 -2.69 8.54
N ASN A 161 26.84 -3.48 7.51
CA ASN A 161 27.67 -4.68 7.51
C ASN A 161 29.16 -4.27 7.47
N ASP A 162 29.95 -4.77 8.39
CA ASP A 162 31.37 -4.42 8.51
C ASP A 162 32.21 -4.94 7.32
N GLU A 163 31.77 -5.97 6.60
CA GLU A 163 32.51 -6.57 5.49
C GLU A 163 32.38 -5.76 4.19
N ASN A 164 31.21 -5.22 3.89
CA ASN A 164 30.93 -4.57 2.61
C ASN A 164 30.36 -3.15 2.72
N GLY A 165 30.07 -2.69 3.96
CA GLY A 165 29.51 -1.37 4.23
C GLY A 165 28.04 -1.22 3.89
N GLU A 166 27.35 -2.27 3.43
CA GLU A 166 25.92 -2.24 3.08
C GLU A 166 25.05 -2.01 4.31
N GLN A 167 24.02 -1.21 4.15
CA GLN A 167 23.01 -1.00 5.18
C GLN A 167 22.01 -2.18 5.19
N LEU A 168 21.41 -2.46 6.35
CA LEU A 168 20.49 -3.61 6.47
C LEU A 168 19.33 -3.54 5.46
N PHE A 169 18.76 -2.36 5.19
CA PHE A 169 17.69 -2.25 4.20
C PHE A 169 18.15 -2.62 2.78
N GLU A 170 19.40 -2.29 2.41
CA GLU A 170 20.01 -2.68 1.13
C GLU A 170 20.21 -4.20 1.05
N THR A 171 20.68 -4.79 2.15
CA THR A 171 20.80 -6.25 2.27
C THR A 171 19.44 -6.93 2.10
N VAL A 172 18.36 -6.39 2.70
CA VAL A 172 17.01 -6.91 2.53
C VAL A 172 16.59 -6.85 1.06
N LEU A 173 16.80 -5.71 0.38
CA LEU A 173 16.46 -5.55 -1.04
C LEU A 173 17.22 -6.54 -1.93
N LYS A 174 18.53 -6.66 -1.75
CA LYS A 174 19.39 -7.55 -2.57
C LYS A 174 19.08 -9.01 -2.34
N THR A 175 18.93 -9.42 -1.08
CA THR A 175 18.68 -10.81 -0.72
C THR A 175 17.31 -11.28 -1.18
N SER A 176 16.28 -10.46 -1.01
CA SER A 176 14.90 -10.83 -1.34
C SER A 176 14.64 -10.98 -2.83
N GLN A 177 15.45 -10.37 -3.71
CA GLN A 177 15.38 -10.63 -5.15
C GLN A 177 15.69 -12.08 -5.53
N GLN A 178 16.32 -12.85 -4.63
CA GLN A 178 16.50 -14.30 -4.82
C GLN A 178 15.21 -15.08 -4.49
N TRP A 179 14.25 -14.46 -3.83
CA TRP A 179 12.98 -15.08 -3.43
C TRP A 179 11.85 -14.79 -4.40
N GLY A 180 11.87 -13.62 -5.04
CA GLY A 180 10.83 -13.15 -5.94
C GLY A 180 11.36 -12.22 -7.02
N THR A 181 10.44 -11.78 -7.88
CA THR A 181 10.73 -10.91 -9.02
C THR A 181 9.86 -9.65 -8.98
N GLY A 182 10.09 -8.71 -9.90
CA GLY A 182 9.25 -7.55 -10.06
C GLY A 182 7.79 -7.84 -10.42
N ASP A 183 7.42 -9.10 -10.68
CA ASP A 183 6.05 -9.51 -11.03
C ASP A 183 5.24 -10.01 -9.82
N ASN A 184 5.88 -10.30 -8.69
CA ASN A 184 5.22 -10.84 -7.51
C ASN A 184 5.75 -10.27 -6.18
N MET A 185 6.73 -9.36 -6.24
CA MET A 185 7.29 -8.70 -5.06
C MET A 185 7.36 -7.18 -5.28
N MET A 186 6.86 -6.44 -4.30
CA MET A 186 6.98 -5.00 -4.14
C MET A 186 7.72 -4.69 -2.83
N TYR A 187 8.11 -3.44 -2.63
CA TYR A 187 8.76 -3.02 -1.39
C TYR A 187 8.09 -1.79 -0.78
N VAL A 188 8.00 -1.76 0.55
CA VAL A 188 7.63 -0.54 1.28
C VAL A 188 8.87 0.34 1.42
N VAL A 189 8.78 1.57 0.91
CA VAL A 189 9.82 2.59 1.03
C VAL A 189 9.20 3.92 1.45
N GLY A 190 9.62 4.47 2.59
CA GLY A 190 9.05 5.70 3.14
C GLY A 190 9.41 6.96 2.34
N ALA A 191 8.41 7.80 2.07
CA ALA A 191 8.54 9.03 1.28
C ALA A 191 9.47 10.11 1.89
N THR A 192 9.71 10.08 3.19
CA THR A 192 10.54 11.10 3.89
C THR A 192 12.03 11.01 3.57
N LYS A 193 12.41 10.07 2.72
CA LYS A 193 13.78 9.81 2.26
C LYS A 193 13.81 9.65 0.75
N ALA A 194 13.20 10.58 0.03
CA ALA A 194 13.06 10.53 -1.42
C ALA A 194 14.41 10.35 -2.15
N GLU A 195 15.47 10.99 -1.66
CA GLU A 195 16.84 10.81 -2.20
C GLU A 195 17.31 9.35 -2.15
N LYS A 196 16.86 8.56 -1.16
CA LYS A 196 17.16 7.14 -1.06
C LYS A 196 16.42 6.29 -2.11
N LEU A 197 15.37 6.82 -2.73
CA LEU A 197 14.67 6.13 -3.82
C LEU A 197 15.57 5.92 -5.03
N GLU A 198 16.46 6.85 -5.35
CA GLU A 198 17.44 6.69 -6.43
C GLU A 198 18.39 5.51 -6.15
N GLU A 199 18.93 5.44 -4.93
CA GLU A 199 19.77 4.32 -4.50
C GLU A 199 19.00 2.98 -4.53
N ILE A 200 17.76 2.99 -4.03
CA ILE A 200 16.89 1.81 -4.04
C ILE A 200 16.59 1.37 -5.47
N ARG A 201 16.35 2.29 -6.41
CA ARG A 201 16.13 1.97 -7.81
C ARG A 201 17.32 1.31 -8.48
N THR A 202 18.55 1.64 -8.09
CA THR A 202 19.73 0.92 -8.61
C THR A 202 19.77 -0.54 -8.16
N ILE A 203 19.14 -0.87 -7.02
CA ILE A 203 19.07 -2.24 -6.49
C ILE A 203 17.86 -2.99 -7.05
N VAL A 204 16.70 -2.33 -7.12
CA VAL A 204 15.42 -2.92 -7.53
C VAL A 204 14.76 -2.10 -8.66
N PRO A 205 15.36 -2.07 -9.87
CA PRO A 205 14.93 -1.17 -10.95
C PRO A 205 13.48 -1.41 -11.39
N ASP A 206 13.05 -2.68 -11.41
CA ASP A 206 11.78 -3.08 -12.00
C ASP A 206 10.63 -3.25 -11.00
N HIS A 207 10.91 -3.27 -9.70
CA HIS A 207 9.88 -3.55 -8.69
C HIS A 207 8.99 -2.33 -8.42
N PHE A 208 7.71 -2.58 -8.15
CA PHE A 208 6.84 -1.55 -7.60
C PHE A 208 7.25 -1.21 -6.16
N LEU A 209 7.16 0.07 -5.82
CA LEU A 209 7.39 0.58 -4.47
C LEU A 209 6.08 1.11 -3.89
N LEU A 210 5.66 0.58 -2.75
CA LEU A 210 4.60 1.18 -1.95
C LEU A 210 5.23 2.28 -1.08
N VAL A 211 4.84 3.52 -1.34
CA VAL A 211 5.45 4.70 -0.72
C VAL A 211 4.46 5.40 0.21
N PRO A 212 4.46 5.08 1.51
CA PRO A 212 3.67 5.79 2.50
C PRO A 212 4.34 7.10 2.94
N GLY A 213 3.53 8.06 3.39
CA GLY A 213 4.02 9.28 4.05
C GLY A 213 4.12 10.52 3.19
N VAL A 214 3.63 10.48 1.96
CA VAL A 214 3.49 11.68 1.11
C VAL A 214 2.43 12.61 1.72
N GLY A 215 2.71 13.91 1.72
CA GLY A 215 1.86 14.94 2.31
C GLY A 215 1.82 14.91 3.84
N ALA A 216 1.01 14.05 4.42
CA ALA A 216 0.75 14.02 5.87
C ALA A 216 1.97 13.77 6.78
N GLN A 217 3.06 13.21 6.25
CA GLN A 217 4.33 12.99 6.96
C GLN A 217 5.49 13.84 6.41
N GLY A 218 5.18 14.80 5.50
CA GLY A 218 6.15 15.73 4.93
C GLY A 218 6.91 15.22 3.71
N GLY A 219 6.55 14.06 3.16
CA GLY A 219 7.13 13.59 1.88
C GLY A 219 6.56 14.37 0.68
N SER A 220 7.41 14.73 -0.27
CA SER A 220 7.03 15.39 -1.53
C SER A 220 6.68 14.36 -2.60
N LEU A 221 5.50 14.51 -3.23
CA LEU A 221 5.09 13.66 -4.34
C LEU A 221 6.03 13.80 -5.54
N GLN A 222 6.45 15.05 -5.84
CA GLN A 222 7.36 15.38 -6.93
C GLN A 222 8.73 14.72 -6.75
N GLU A 223 9.28 14.76 -5.52
CA GLU A 223 10.56 14.10 -5.24
C GLU A 223 10.44 12.57 -5.30
N VAL A 224 9.34 12.01 -4.78
CA VAL A 224 9.07 10.56 -4.88
C VAL A 224 8.98 10.13 -6.34
N ALA A 225 8.28 10.87 -7.18
CA ALA A 225 8.18 10.60 -8.61
C ALA A 225 9.54 10.72 -9.30
N LYS A 226 10.25 11.84 -9.08
CA LYS A 226 11.56 12.12 -9.68
C LYS A 226 12.59 11.01 -9.45
N TYR A 227 12.67 10.47 -8.23
CA TYR A 227 13.68 9.48 -7.85
C TYR A 227 13.17 8.04 -7.88
N GLY A 228 11.86 7.86 -7.85
CA GLY A 228 11.25 6.54 -7.69
C GLY A 228 10.54 5.98 -8.91
N MET A 229 10.20 6.77 -9.92
CA MET A 229 9.56 6.25 -11.15
C MET A 229 10.51 5.40 -12.00
N ASN A 230 9.92 4.46 -12.72
CA ASN A 230 10.57 3.66 -13.75
C ASN A 230 9.68 3.60 -15.02
N GLU A 231 10.08 2.80 -16.02
CA GLU A 231 9.38 2.69 -17.31
C GLU A 231 7.91 2.23 -17.23
N GLN A 232 7.48 1.70 -16.10
CA GLN A 232 6.09 1.30 -15.84
C GLN A 232 5.51 2.02 -14.61
N CYS A 233 5.89 3.27 -14.38
CA CYS A 233 5.64 4.03 -13.17
C CYS A 233 6.36 3.46 -11.94
N GLY A 234 6.14 2.17 -11.60
CA GLY A 234 6.80 1.46 -10.50
C GLY A 234 6.48 2.00 -9.10
N LEU A 235 5.46 2.83 -8.95
CA LEU A 235 5.08 3.48 -7.70
C LEU A 235 3.60 3.22 -7.37
N LEU A 236 3.33 3.00 -6.08
CA LEU A 236 2.03 3.14 -5.45
C LEU A 236 2.18 4.10 -4.26
N VAL A 237 1.75 5.33 -4.41
CA VAL A 237 1.86 6.33 -3.34
C VAL A 237 0.63 6.27 -2.45
N ASN A 238 0.85 5.96 -1.16
CA ASN A 238 -0.25 5.83 -0.21
C ASN A 238 -0.57 7.15 0.48
N SER A 239 -1.80 7.61 0.34
CA SER A 239 -2.41 8.68 1.12
C SER A 239 -3.63 8.15 1.88
N SER A 240 -3.70 8.40 3.18
CA SER A 240 -4.81 7.97 4.05
C SER A 240 -5.53 9.17 4.64
N ARG A 241 -5.04 9.68 5.74
CA ARG A 241 -5.71 10.70 6.58
C ARG A 241 -6.08 11.98 5.83
N GLY A 242 -5.23 12.42 4.91
CA GLY A 242 -5.49 13.62 4.10
C GLY A 242 -6.69 13.47 3.18
N ILE A 243 -7.05 12.24 2.82
CA ILE A 243 -8.20 11.92 1.97
C ILE A 243 -9.40 11.55 2.83
N ILE A 244 -9.31 10.45 3.60
CA ILE A 244 -10.48 9.87 4.26
C ILE A 244 -11.02 10.71 5.42
N TYR A 245 -10.24 11.64 5.95
CA TYR A 245 -10.65 12.58 7.02
C TYR A 245 -10.56 14.04 6.57
N ALA A 246 -10.76 14.31 5.28
CA ALA A 246 -10.85 15.69 4.74
C ALA A 246 -12.04 16.48 5.32
N SER A 247 -13.08 15.79 5.76
CA SER A 247 -14.19 16.32 6.58
C SER A 247 -14.65 15.25 7.57
N ASN A 248 -15.30 15.66 8.66
CA ASN A 248 -15.96 14.78 9.63
C ASN A 248 -17.49 15.02 9.69
N ASP A 249 -18.02 15.76 8.73
CA ASP A 249 -19.44 16.06 8.57
C ASP A 249 -20.11 15.16 7.53
N THR A 250 -21.33 15.45 7.17
CA THR A 250 -22.12 14.69 6.18
C THR A 250 -21.56 14.77 4.76
N ASP A 251 -20.69 15.75 4.47
CA ASP A 251 -20.01 15.95 3.19
C ASP A 251 -18.66 15.21 3.07
N PHE A 252 -18.34 14.34 4.03
CA PHE A 252 -17.02 13.70 4.14
C PHE A 252 -16.58 12.96 2.86
N ALA A 253 -17.50 12.28 2.18
CA ALA A 253 -17.22 11.55 0.95
C ALA A 253 -16.92 12.51 -0.22
N GLU A 254 -17.66 13.63 -0.32
CA GLU A 254 -17.39 14.67 -1.31
C GLU A 254 -16.03 15.34 -1.07
N LYS A 255 -15.69 15.64 0.18
CA LYS A 255 -14.40 16.21 0.56
C LYS A 255 -13.25 15.22 0.34
N ALA A 256 -13.46 13.93 0.62
CA ALA A 256 -12.50 12.90 0.30
C ALA A 256 -12.23 12.80 -1.21
N ARG A 257 -13.29 12.89 -2.04
CA ARG A 257 -13.14 12.95 -3.49
C ARG A 257 -12.33 14.16 -3.94
N ALA A 258 -12.62 15.34 -3.40
CA ALA A 258 -11.89 16.56 -3.74
C ALA A 258 -10.39 16.43 -3.39
N ALA A 259 -10.08 15.93 -2.19
CA ALA A 259 -8.70 15.71 -1.77
C ALA A 259 -7.97 14.64 -2.60
N ALA A 260 -8.67 13.56 -2.99
CA ALA A 260 -8.09 12.54 -3.87
C ALA A 260 -7.86 13.08 -5.29
N MET A 261 -8.74 13.94 -5.79
CA MET A 261 -8.63 14.57 -7.11
C MET A 261 -7.42 15.53 -7.19
N GLU A 262 -7.15 16.30 -6.14
CA GLU A 262 -5.96 17.14 -6.08
C GLU A 262 -4.68 16.30 -6.26
N VAL A 263 -4.58 15.18 -5.54
CA VAL A 263 -3.43 14.26 -5.67
C VAL A 263 -3.39 13.60 -7.05
N GLN A 264 -4.54 13.23 -7.60
CA GLN A 264 -4.60 12.59 -8.93
C GLN A 264 -4.16 13.55 -10.04
N VAL A 265 -4.53 14.84 -9.98
CA VAL A 265 -4.09 15.86 -10.95
C VAL A 265 -2.57 16.01 -10.91
N ASP A 266 -1.97 16.11 -9.73
CA ASP A 266 -0.50 16.15 -9.59
C ASP A 266 0.16 14.88 -10.17
N MET A 267 -0.44 13.71 -9.95
CA MET A 267 0.06 12.45 -10.48
C MET A 267 -0.05 12.35 -12.00
N GLU A 268 -1.12 12.86 -12.59
CA GLU A 268 -1.29 12.94 -14.05
C GLU A 268 -0.19 13.79 -14.69
N GLU A 269 0.12 14.95 -14.13
CA GLU A 269 1.22 15.81 -14.60
C GLU A 269 2.55 15.07 -14.56
N LEU A 270 2.87 14.39 -13.45
CA LEU A 270 4.09 13.62 -13.30
C LEU A 270 4.20 12.42 -14.26
N LEU A 271 3.09 11.75 -14.56
CA LEU A 271 3.04 10.66 -15.54
C LEU A 271 3.25 11.18 -16.97
N LEU A 272 2.71 12.36 -17.31
CA LEU A 272 2.95 13.03 -18.59
C LEU A 272 4.41 13.47 -18.74
N GLU A 273 5.00 14.07 -17.70
CA GLU A 273 6.41 14.45 -17.69
C GLU A 273 7.35 13.24 -17.88
N ALA A 274 6.95 12.07 -17.37
CA ALA A 274 7.68 10.82 -17.51
C ALA A 274 7.40 10.07 -18.83
N GLU A 275 6.58 10.61 -19.74
CA GLU A 275 6.16 10.00 -21.01
C GLU A 275 5.47 8.62 -20.84
N LEU A 276 4.71 8.45 -19.75
CA LEU A 276 4.00 7.21 -19.42
C LEU A 276 2.50 7.22 -19.81
N LEU A 277 2.01 8.35 -20.31
CA LEU A 277 0.63 8.54 -20.79
C LEU A 277 0.56 8.85 -22.27
#